data_cbddece1e1d1bb526c92a71bcc842c30
#
_entry.id   cbddece1e1d1bb526c92a71bcc842c30
#
_cell.length_a   1.000
_cell.length_b   1.000
_cell.length_c   1.000
_cell.angle_alpha   90.00
_cell.angle_beta   90.00
_cell.angle_gamma   90.00
#
_symmetry.space_group_name_H-M   'P 1'
#
loop_
_entity.id
_entity.type
_entity.pdbx_description
1 polymer ?
#
loop_
_entity_poly.entity_id
_entity_poly.type
_entity_poly.pdbx_seq_one_letter_code
_entity_poly.pdbx_strand_id
1 'polypeptide(L)'
;MERDSGRSRQSCRWTDLHGHGDRPRLAIELGQYSSAGRKAENQDFHGSLQPDGPELELKGIACCIADGISTSIRGAEAAEIACKSFLTDYFCTPDGWSVRRSGETVITAANSWMHAQNAAVRPREEGEDRERARLICTLSALVLKSRVAHIFHVGDSQIARIVGDRLEALTSPHRIELGGGQSYLGRAMGANDSLAVDYAQVRATPGDV
;
A
#
# COMPACT_ATOMS: atom_id res chain seq x y z
N MET A 1 -2.51 27.99 -17.62
CA MET A 1 -3.45 27.98 -16.48
C MET A 1 -3.09 26.77 -15.64
N GLU A 2 -2.06 26.95 -14.81
CA GLU A 2 -1.50 25.93 -13.92
C GLU A 2 -2.51 25.63 -12.82
N ARG A 3 -2.91 24.36 -12.71
CA ARG A 3 -3.64 23.91 -11.52
C ARG A 3 -2.60 23.52 -10.48
N ASP A 4 -2.49 24.36 -9.49
CA ASP A 4 -1.74 24.15 -8.26
C ASP A 4 -2.23 22.86 -7.58
N SER A 5 -1.38 21.81 -7.59
CA SER A 5 -1.61 20.58 -6.86
C SER A 5 -1.28 20.83 -5.40
N GLY A 6 -2.32 21.13 -4.61
CA GLY A 6 -2.22 21.52 -3.22
C GLY A 6 -1.46 20.51 -2.36
N ARG A 7 -0.39 20.99 -1.74
CA ARG A 7 0.30 20.32 -0.65
C ARG A 7 -0.61 20.33 0.57
N SER A 8 -1.27 19.23 0.87
CA SER A 8 -1.93 19.07 2.19
C SER A 8 -0.92 18.50 3.17
N ARG A 9 -0.46 19.32 4.11
CA ARG A 9 0.26 18.88 5.30
C ARG A 9 -0.76 18.70 6.41
N GLN A 10 -1.11 17.48 6.75
CA GLN A 10 -1.71 17.18 8.05
C GLN A 10 -0.59 16.78 8.99
N SER A 11 -0.25 17.66 9.93
CA SER A 11 0.71 17.36 10.98
C SER A 11 -0.02 16.90 12.23
N CYS A 12 0.17 15.64 12.61
CA CYS A 12 -0.13 15.18 13.96
C CYS A 12 1.18 15.14 14.76
N ARG A 13 1.31 15.97 15.77
CA ARG A 13 2.48 15.97 16.66
C ARG A 13 2.32 14.93 17.77
N TRP A 14 3.42 14.26 18.10
CA TRP A 14 3.58 13.65 19.41
C TRP A 14 3.57 14.77 20.45
N THR A 15 2.44 15.00 21.11
CA THR A 15 2.39 15.83 22.30
C THR A 15 2.44 14.92 23.52
N ASP A 16 3.54 15.02 24.29
CA ASP A 16 3.54 14.60 25.67
C ASP A 16 2.55 15.48 26.42
N LEU A 17 1.30 15.09 26.43
CA LEU A 17 0.29 15.67 27.30
C LEU A 17 0.51 15.09 28.70
N HIS A 18 1.35 15.73 29.48
CA HIS A 18 1.43 15.54 30.92
C HIS A 18 0.13 16.04 31.54
N GLY A 19 -0.79 15.15 31.81
CA GLY A 19 -2.02 15.43 32.53
C GLY A 19 -2.80 14.15 32.79
N HIS A 20 -2.72 13.64 34.02
CA HIS A 20 -3.58 12.64 34.63
C HIS A 20 -3.77 11.32 33.86
N GLY A 21 -2.81 10.40 34.01
CA GLY A 21 -3.05 8.97 33.83
C GLY A 21 -3.22 8.47 32.39
N ASP A 22 -3.00 9.30 31.39
CA ASP A 22 -3.16 8.91 29.98
C ASP A 22 -1.89 8.19 29.50
N ARG A 23 -2.04 6.94 29.09
CA ARG A 23 -0.98 6.18 28.45
C ARG A 23 -0.62 6.88 27.13
N PRO A 24 0.68 6.99 26.76
CA PRO A 24 1.07 7.60 25.50
C PRO A 24 0.35 6.90 24.35
N ARG A 25 -0.47 7.64 23.63
CA ARG A 25 -1.23 7.14 22.48
C ARG A 25 -0.32 7.07 21.26
N LEU A 26 -0.51 6.04 20.46
CA LEU A 26 0.11 5.94 19.14
C LEU A 26 -0.37 7.09 18.25
N ALA A 27 0.57 7.83 17.69
CA ALA A 27 0.31 8.90 16.73
C ALA A 27 1.41 8.94 15.67
N ILE A 28 1.08 9.42 14.47
CA ILE A 28 2.04 9.62 13.39
C ILE A 28 1.91 11.04 12.82
N GLU A 29 3.01 11.53 12.27
CA GLU A 29 2.98 12.65 11.31
C GLU A 29 3.01 12.06 9.90
N LEU A 30 2.12 12.52 9.02
CA LEU A 30 2.02 12.04 7.66
C LEU A 30 2.28 13.16 6.67
N GLY A 31 3.26 12.96 5.79
CA GLY A 31 3.47 13.76 4.59
C GLY A 31 3.21 12.92 3.37
N GLN A 32 2.56 13.47 2.35
CA GLN A 32 2.27 12.74 1.11
C GLN A 32 2.48 13.63 -0.12
N TYR A 33 2.94 12.99 -1.19
CA TYR A 33 3.11 13.61 -2.48
C TYR A 33 2.89 12.57 -3.58
N SER A 34 2.19 12.95 -4.63
CA SER A 34 1.98 12.13 -5.82
C SER A 34 2.01 12.99 -7.07
N SER A 35 2.59 12.48 -8.15
CA SER A 35 2.71 13.20 -9.42
C SER A 35 2.85 12.23 -10.58
N ALA A 36 2.17 12.51 -11.69
CA ALA A 36 2.34 11.78 -12.94
C ALA A 36 3.77 11.88 -13.52
N GLY A 37 4.56 12.88 -13.08
CA GLY A 37 5.89 13.12 -13.63
C GLY A 37 5.83 13.41 -15.12
N ARG A 38 6.49 12.55 -15.92
CA ARG A 38 6.50 12.64 -17.39
C ARG A 38 5.42 11.79 -18.06
N LYS A 39 4.68 10.98 -17.28
CA LYS A 39 3.60 10.16 -17.82
C LYS A 39 2.37 11.00 -18.11
N ALA A 40 1.54 10.56 -19.04
CA ALA A 40 0.28 11.25 -19.37
C ALA A 40 -0.75 11.15 -18.23
N GLU A 41 -0.69 10.08 -17.45
CA GLU A 41 -1.59 9.78 -16.35
C GLU A 41 -0.80 9.31 -15.13
N ASN A 42 -1.26 9.68 -13.94
CA ASN A 42 -0.77 9.15 -12.69
C ASN A 42 -1.54 7.88 -12.36
N GLN A 43 -0.85 6.75 -12.30
CA GLN A 43 -1.42 5.45 -11.98
C GLN A 43 -1.09 5.01 -10.56
N ASP A 44 -0.48 5.87 -9.77
CA ASP A 44 -0.20 5.63 -8.36
C ASP A 44 -1.41 6.00 -7.49
N PHE A 45 -1.62 5.24 -6.45
CA PHE A 45 -2.58 5.57 -5.40
C PHE A 45 -1.94 5.33 -4.03
N HIS A 46 -2.29 6.15 -3.07
CA HIS A 46 -1.85 6.01 -1.68
C HIS A 46 -2.96 6.42 -0.73
N GLY A 47 -2.87 5.93 0.49
CA GLY A 47 -3.81 6.29 1.53
C GLY A 47 -3.32 5.89 2.91
N SER A 48 -3.96 6.46 3.92
CA SER A 48 -3.74 6.13 5.32
C SER A 48 -5.05 6.20 6.10
N LEU A 49 -5.16 5.38 7.13
CA LEU A 49 -6.28 5.39 8.05
C LEU A 49 -5.74 5.31 9.48
N GLN A 50 -6.06 6.32 10.26
CA GLN A 50 -5.77 6.41 11.68
C GLN A 50 -7.11 6.46 12.42
N PRO A 51 -7.55 5.36 13.03
CA PRO A 51 -8.76 5.34 13.82
C PRO A 51 -8.55 6.00 15.18
N ASP A 52 -9.63 6.25 15.88
CA ASP A 52 -9.63 6.76 17.25
C ASP A 52 -10.04 5.69 18.26
N GLY A 53 -9.79 5.97 19.54
CA GLY A 53 -10.28 5.18 20.65
C GLY A 53 -9.81 3.71 20.66
N PRO A 54 -10.70 2.76 20.99
CA PRO A 54 -10.34 1.34 21.09
C PRO A 54 -9.83 0.73 19.79
N GLU A 55 -10.30 1.18 18.66
CA GLU A 55 -9.90 0.67 17.36
C GLU A 55 -8.43 0.96 17.06
N LEU A 56 -7.91 2.13 17.46
CA LEU A 56 -6.48 2.45 17.39
C LEU A 56 -5.63 1.47 18.19
N GLU A 57 -6.08 1.07 19.38
CA GLU A 57 -5.35 0.10 20.22
C GLU A 57 -5.41 -1.31 19.63
N LEU A 58 -6.56 -1.70 19.07
CA LEU A 58 -6.79 -3.04 18.53
C LEU A 58 -6.20 -3.25 17.14
N LYS A 59 -6.27 -2.24 16.28
CA LYS A 59 -5.89 -2.35 14.87
C LYS A 59 -4.64 -1.56 14.50
N GLY A 60 -4.34 -0.45 15.23
CA GLY A 60 -3.23 0.44 14.92
C GLY A 60 -3.56 1.43 13.82
N ILE A 61 -2.52 1.94 13.14
CA ILE A 61 -2.61 2.89 12.04
C ILE A 61 -2.15 2.16 10.78
N ALA A 62 -2.90 2.29 9.69
CA ALA A 62 -2.57 1.66 8.41
C ALA A 62 -2.24 2.72 7.35
N CYS A 63 -1.20 2.45 6.56
CA CYS A 63 -0.82 3.24 5.39
C CYS A 63 -0.54 2.28 4.23
N CYS A 64 -0.81 2.71 3.01
CA CYS A 64 -0.44 1.92 1.83
C CYS A 64 -0.19 2.80 0.61
N ILE A 65 0.58 2.25 -0.31
CA ILE A 65 0.83 2.78 -1.64
C ILE A 65 0.71 1.65 -2.66
N ALA A 66 0.22 1.96 -3.85
CA ALA A 66 0.12 1.06 -4.99
C ALA A 66 0.47 1.80 -6.27
N ASP A 67 1.17 1.11 -7.19
CA ASP A 67 1.51 1.58 -8.53
C ASP A 67 0.83 0.69 -9.57
N GLY A 68 -0.01 1.27 -10.40
CA GLY A 68 -0.68 0.60 -11.49
C GLY A 68 0.27 0.32 -12.66
N ILE A 69 0.19 -0.88 -13.25
CA ILE A 69 1.07 -1.24 -14.37
C ILE A 69 0.79 -0.33 -15.56
N SER A 70 1.81 0.37 -16.03
CA SER A 70 1.72 1.39 -17.09
C SER A 70 1.23 0.86 -18.45
N THR A 71 1.34 -0.44 -18.69
CA THR A 71 0.79 -1.09 -19.90
C THR A 71 -0.71 -1.33 -19.81
N SER A 72 -1.32 -1.22 -18.62
CA SER A 72 -2.76 -1.33 -18.42
C SER A 72 -3.43 0.03 -18.43
N ILE A 73 -4.51 0.16 -19.18
CA ILE A 73 -5.40 1.33 -19.14
C ILE A 73 -6.21 1.42 -17.84
N ARG A 74 -6.25 0.36 -17.05
CA ARG A 74 -6.92 0.28 -15.75
C ARG A 74 -5.93 0.25 -14.58
N GLY A 75 -4.67 0.66 -14.81
CA GLY A 75 -3.64 0.66 -13.77
C GLY A 75 -4.01 1.56 -12.58
N ALA A 76 -4.47 2.78 -12.85
CA ALA A 76 -4.91 3.71 -11.80
C ALA A 76 -6.09 3.15 -10.99
N GLU A 77 -7.08 2.54 -11.66
CA GLU A 77 -8.21 1.87 -11.01
C GLU A 77 -7.74 0.70 -10.13
N ALA A 78 -6.78 -0.09 -10.62
CA ALA A 78 -6.21 -1.22 -9.89
C ALA A 78 -5.51 -0.75 -8.59
N ALA A 79 -4.69 0.29 -8.68
CA ALA A 79 -3.99 0.87 -7.53
C ALA A 79 -4.97 1.43 -6.49
N GLU A 80 -6.00 2.13 -6.94
CA GLU A 80 -7.05 2.67 -6.07
C GLU A 80 -7.82 1.55 -5.35
N ILE A 81 -8.24 0.51 -6.07
CA ILE A 81 -8.94 -0.66 -5.51
C ILE A 81 -8.05 -1.34 -4.46
N ALA A 82 -6.79 -1.63 -4.77
CA ALA A 82 -5.88 -2.32 -3.87
C ALA A 82 -5.70 -1.55 -2.55
N CYS A 83 -5.44 -0.25 -2.61
CA CYS A 83 -5.28 0.58 -1.42
C CYS A 83 -6.59 0.74 -0.63
N LYS A 84 -7.70 1.04 -1.30
CA LYS A 84 -8.99 1.22 -0.62
C LYS A 84 -9.45 -0.06 0.05
N SER A 85 -9.39 -1.21 -0.65
CA SER A 85 -9.72 -2.51 -0.06
C SER A 85 -8.84 -2.80 1.16
N PHE A 86 -7.53 -2.60 1.07
CA PHE A 86 -6.65 -2.81 2.21
C PHE A 86 -7.06 -1.94 3.40
N LEU A 87 -7.23 -0.63 3.20
CA LEU A 87 -7.52 0.30 4.28
C LEU A 87 -8.90 0.07 4.90
N THR A 88 -9.92 -0.27 4.12
CA THR A 88 -11.28 -0.49 4.65
C THR A 88 -11.42 -1.87 5.28
N ASP A 89 -11.03 -2.92 4.55
CA ASP A 89 -11.32 -4.28 4.95
C ASP A 89 -10.41 -4.76 6.10
N TYR A 90 -9.18 -4.22 6.20
CA TYR A 90 -8.29 -4.52 7.32
C TYR A 90 -8.94 -4.19 8.66
N PHE A 91 -9.56 -3.03 8.78
CA PHE A 91 -10.24 -2.60 10.02
C PHE A 91 -11.52 -3.39 10.28
N CYS A 92 -12.15 -3.96 9.26
CA CYS A 92 -13.32 -4.82 9.38
C CYS A 92 -12.99 -6.28 9.78
N THR A 93 -11.70 -6.66 9.83
CA THR A 93 -11.33 -8.02 10.26
C THR A 93 -11.60 -8.23 11.76
N PRO A 94 -11.85 -9.49 12.22
CA PRO A 94 -12.07 -9.77 13.63
C PRO A 94 -10.93 -9.28 14.54
N ASP A 95 -11.26 -8.69 15.69
CA ASP A 95 -10.27 -8.13 16.64
C ASP A 95 -9.30 -9.17 17.20
N GLY A 96 -9.73 -10.41 17.29
CA GLY A 96 -8.89 -11.53 17.74
C GLY A 96 -7.85 -12.00 16.70
N TRP A 97 -7.86 -11.46 15.50
CA TRP A 97 -6.83 -11.83 14.50
C TRP A 97 -5.54 -11.05 14.72
N SER A 98 -4.42 -11.71 14.41
CA SER A 98 -3.14 -11.00 14.35
C SER A 98 -3.14 -10.03 13.16
N VAL A 99 -2.33 -8.97 13.25
CA VAL A 99 -2.12 -8.01 12.15
C VAL A 99 -1.74 -8.73 10.86
N ARG A 100 -0.82 -9.72 10.98
CA ARG A 100 -0.40 -10.52 9.83
C ARG A 100 -1.57 -11.23 9.17
N ARG A 101 -2.38 -11.97 9.95
CA ARG A 101 -3.54 -12.71 9.42
C ARG A 101 -4.54 -11.77 8.75
N SER A 102 -4.85 -10.64 9.40
CA SER A 102 -5.77 -9.64 8.85
C SER A 102 -5.27 -9.10 7.51
N GLY A 103 -4.02 -8.63 7.46
CA GLY A 103 -3.45 -8.05 6.24
C GLY A 103 -3.31 -9.06 5.10
N GLU A 104 -2.75 -10.25 5.36
CA GLU A 104 -2.63 -11.29 4.32
C GLU A 104 -4.00 -11.72 3.78
N THR A 105 -5.02 -11.87 4.65
CA THR A 105 -6.37 -12.25 4.22
C THR A 105 -6.99 -11.18 3.32
N VAL A 106 -6.91 -9.92 3.70
CA VAL A 106 -7.50 -8.82 2.93
C VAL A 106 -6.79 -8.65 1.59
N ILE A 107 -5.46 -8.68 1.57
CA ILE A 107 -4.69 -8.57 0.33
C ILE A 107 -5.00 -9.73 -0.62
N THR A 108 -5.08 -10.96 -0.10
CA THR A 108 -5.42 -12.14 -0.91
C THR A 108 -6.84 -12.04 -1.46
N ALA A 109 -7.81 -11.59 -0.66
CA ALA A 109 -9.19 -11.42 -1.11
C ALA A 109 -9.30 -10.35 -2.22
N ALA A 110 -8.63 -9.21 -2.05
CA ALA A 110 -8.58 -8.17 -3.08
C ALA A 110 -7.93 -8.69 -4.38
N ASN A 111 -6.82 -9.44 -4.25
CA ASN A 111 -6.16 -10.08 -5.40
C ASN A 111 -7.10 -11.03 -6.16
N SER A 112 -7.77 -11.93 -5.44
CA SER A 112 -8.68 -12.91 -6.05
C SER A 112 -9.83 -12.21 -6.76
N TRP A 113 -10.36 -11.13 -6.18
CA TRP A 113 -11.40 -10.33 -6.82
C TRP A 113 -10.88 -9.67 -8.11
N MET A 114 -9.72 -9.00 -8.06
CA MET A 114 -9.11 -8.37 -9.24
C MET A 114 -8.82 -9.40 -10.34
N HIS A 115 -8.28 -10.56 -9.98
CA HIS A 115 -8.01 -11.65 -10.91
C HIS A 115 -9.31 -12.17 -11.56
N ALA A 116 -10.37 -12.34 -10.78
CA ALA A 116 -11.68 -12.75 -11.31
C ALA A 116 -12.26 -11.70 -12.29
N GLN A 117 -12.13 -10.39 -11.97
CA GLN A 117 -12.51 -9.32 -12.90
C GLN A 117 -11.73 -9.39 -14.20
N ASN A 118 -10.41 -9.62 -14.12
CA ASN A 118 -9.55 -9.78 -15.30
C ASN A 118 -9.95 -10.99 -16.16
N ALA A 119 -10.36 -12.08 -15.54
CA ALA A 119 -10.86 -13.27 -16.25
C ALA A 119 -12.20 -13.01 -16.97
N ALA A 120 -13.04 -12.13 -16.43
CA ALA A 120 -14.33 -11.76 -16.98
C ALA A 120 -14.26 -10.71 -18.10
N VAL A 121 -13.10 -10.05 -18.30
CA VAL A 121 -12.93 -9.06 -19.39
C VAL A 121 -13.12 -9.74 -20.74
N ARG A 122 -14.13 -9.28 -21.48
CA ARG A 122 -14.35 -9.69 -22.89
C ARG A 122 -13.89 -8.55 -23.79
N PRO A 123 -13.12 -8.81 -24.85
CA PRO A 123 -12.84 -7.80 -25.86
C PRO A 123 -14.17 -7.25 -26.41
N ARG A 124 -14.32 -5.93 -26.43
CA ARG A 124 -15.53 -5.29 -26.99
C ARG A 124 -15.49 -5.26 -28.51
N GLU A 125 -14.29 -5.22 -29.09
CA GLU A 125 -14.05 -5.18 -30.53
C GLU A 125 -12.92 -6.15 -30.91
N GLU A 126 -12.92 -6.61 -32.19
CA GLU A 126 -11.80 -7.38 -32.74
C GLU A 126 -10.56 -6.50 -32.79
N GLY A 127 -9.51 -6.87 -32.01
CA GLY A 127 -8.24 -6.13 -31.90
C GLY A 127 -8.02 -5.40 -30.57
N GLU A 128 -9.00 -5.34 -29.68
CA GLU A 128 -8.74 -4.88 -28.31
C GLU A 128 -7.82 -5.86 -27.57
N ASP A 129 -6.70 -5.33 -27.09
CA ASP A 129 -5.75 -6.10 -26.30
C ASP A 129 -6.30 -6.33 -24.88
N ARG A 130 -6.79 -7.54 -24.62
CA ARG A 130 -7.31 -7.97 -23.33
C ARG A 130 -6.32 -7.73 -22.19
N GLU A 131 -5.02 -7.87 -22.47
CA GLU A 131 -3.96 -7.65 -21.46
C GLU A 131 -3.93 -6.19 -21.00
N ARG A 132 -4.22 -5.24 -21.88
CA ARG A 132 -4.27 -3.81 -21.55
C ARG A 132 -5.47 -3.42 -20.68
N ALA A 133 -6.50 -4.23 -20.62
CA ALA A 133 -7.71 -3.95 -19.83
C ALA A 133 -7.69 -4.63 -18.44
N ARG A 134 -6.54 -5.16 -18.00
CA ARG A 134 -6.44 -5.88 -16.72
C ARG A 134 -6.22 -4.93 -15.55
N LEU A 135 -6.84 -5.26 -14.42
CA LEU A 135 -6.55 -4.65 -13.12
C LEU A 135 -5.28 -5.29 -12.56
N ILE A 136 -4.15 -4.61 -12.70
CA ILE A 136 -2.86 -5.08 -12.20
C ILE A 136 -2.11 -3.91 -11.55
N CYS A 137 -1.62 -4.11 -10.32
CA CYS A 137 -0.84 -3.13 -9.61
C CYS A 137 0.12 -3.77 -8.60
N THR A 138 1.04 -2.97 -8.07
CA THR A 138 1.80 -3.30 -6.87
C THR A 138 1.00 -2.97 -5.62
N LEU A 139 1.45 -3.41 -4.45
CA LEU A 139 0.96 -2.94 -3.15
C LEU A 139 2.08 -3.03 -2.12
N SER A 140 2.36 -1.92 -1.46
CA SER A 140 3.15 -1.87 -0.24
C SER A 140 2.30 -1.26 0.87
N ALA A 141 2.07 -2.02 1.94
CA ALA A 141 1.25 -1.59 3.06
C ALA A 141 2.00 -1.72 4.38
N LEU A 142 1.76 -0.78 5.28
CA LEU A 142 2.34 -0.73 6.61
C LEU A 142 1.21 -0.57 7.63
N VAL A 143 1.25 -1.41 8.65
CA VAL A 143 0.40 -1.24 9.83
C VAL A 143 1.28 -1.00 11.05
N LEU A 144 1.17 0.18 11.63
CA LEU A 144 1.85 0.51 12.87
C LEU A 144 0.90 0.21 14.04
N LYS A 145 1.25 -0.80 14.83
CA LYS A 145 0.49 -1.19 16.01
C LYS A 145 1.42 -1.25 17.22
N SER A 146 1.11 -0.50 18.26
CA SER A 146 1.94 -0.36 19.46
C SER A 146 3.35 0.13 19.10
N ARG A 147 4.36 -0.73 19.12
CA ARG A 147 5.76 -0.44 18.79
C ARG A 147 6.28 -1.34 17.67
N VAL A 148 5.39 -1.83 16.80
CA VAL A 148 5.76 -2.72 15.70
C VAL A 148 5.16 -2.17 14.41
N ALA A 149 6.00 -1.97 13.43
CA ALA A 149 5.60 -1.77 12.04
C ALA A 149 5.51 -3.13 11.36
N HIS A 150 4.31 -3.48 10.93
CA HIS A 150 4.00 -4.68 10.15
C HIS A 150 3.96 -4.28 8.69
N ILE A 151 4.77 -4.92 7.87
CA ILE A 151 4.97 -4.60 6.46
C ILE A 151 4.41 -5.74 5.61
N PHE A 152 3.61 -5.38 4.63
CA PHE A 152 3.10 -6.27 3.58
C PHE A 152 3.55 -5.75 2.24
N HIS A 153 4.07 -6.62 1.37
CA HIS A 153 4.64 -6.16 0.12
C HIS A 153 4.37 -7.11 -1.03
N VAL A 154 3.95 -6.53 -2.16
CA VAL A 154 3.76 -7.18 -3.46
C VAL A 154 4.18 -6.19 -4.55
N GLY A 155 5.20 -6.54 -5.33
CA GLY A 155 5.63 -5.71 -6.45
C GLY A 155 7.01 -5.10 -6.27
N ASP A 156 7.22 -3.91 -6.81
CA ASP A 156 8.50 -3.19 -6.78
C ASP A 156 8.43 -1.78 -6.16
N SER A 157 7.26 -1.40 -5.61
CA SER A 157 7.18 -0.26 -4.69
C SER A 157 8.06 -0.52 -3.47
N GLN A 158 8.48 0.51 -2.75
CA GLN A 158 9.43 0.33 -1.65
C GLN A 158 8.93 0.97 -0.36
N ILE A 159 9.13 0.27 0.76
CA ILE A 159 9.10 0.84 2.10
C ILE A 159 10.54 0.89 2.60
N ALA A 160 10.95 2.06 3.08
CA ALA A 160 12.26 2.29 3.66
C ALA A 160 12.12 3.07 4.98
N ARG A 161 13.10 2.90 5.86
CA ARG A 161 13.23 3.67 7.11
C ARG A 161 14.45 4.58 7.01
N ILE A 162 14.35 5.78 7.54
CA ILE A 162 15.48 6.69 7.67
C ILE A 162 16.23 6.35 8.95
N VAL A 163 17.53 6.02 8.84
CA VAL A 163 18.43 5.74 9.95
C VAL A 163 19.62 6.67 9.84
N GLY A 164 19.64 7.74 10.63
CA GLY A 164 20.62 8.83 10.46
C GLY A 164 20.46 9.48 9.10
N ASP A 165 21.52 9.46 8.27
CA ASP A 165 21.52 10.02 6.93
C ASP A 165 21.30 8.96 5.83
N ARG A 166 20.83 7.76 6.17
CA ARG A 166 20.68 6.64 5.23
C ARG A 166 19.24 6.15 5.18
N LEU A 167 18.83 5.68 4.00
CA LEU A 167 17.62 4.89 3.81
C LEU A 167 17.95 3.41 3.99
N GLU A 168 17.27 2.76 4.93
CA GLU A 168 17.26 1.31 5.10
C GLU A 168 16.02 0.76 4.42
N ALA A 169 16.20 -0.01 3.33
CA ALA A 169 15.10 -0.67 2.65
C ALA A 169 14.51 -1.77 3.55
N LEU A 170 13.20 -1.72 3.77
CA LEU A 170 12.45 -2.71 4.54
C LEU A 170 11.70 -3.71 3.64
N THR A 171 11.68 -3.47 2.33
CA THR A 171 11.12 -4.36 1.30
C THR A 171 12.12 -4.61 0.20
N SER A 172 12.00 -5.75 -0.47
CA SER A 172 12.80 -6.09 -1.65
C SER A 172 11.92 -6.13 -2.89
N PRO A 173 12.29 -5.48 -4.00
CA PRO A 173 11.47 -5.43 -5.20
C PRO A 173 11.33 -6.81 -5.84
N HIS A 174 10.11 -7.17 -6.24
CA HIS A 174 9.84 -8.40 -6.98
C HIS A 174 10.10 -8.19 -8.47
N ARG A 175 11.37 -8.12 -8.87
CA ARG A 175 11.77 -7.98 -10.28
C ARG A 175 12.53 -9.21 -10.74
N ILE A 176 12.32 -9.60 -11.98
CA ILE A 176 13.01 -10.70 -12.64
C ILE A 176 13.91 -10.11 -13.71
N GLU A 177 15.21 -10.34 -13.59
CA GLU A 177 16.21 -9.91 -14.56
C GLU A 177 16.22 -10.86 -15.76
N LEU A 178 16.09 -10.31 -16.98
CA LEU A 178 16.12 -11.09 -18.23
C LEU A 178 17.49 -11.10 -18.91
N GLY A 179 18.48 -10.37 -18.35
CA GLY A 179 19.73 -10.09 -19.02
C GLY A 179 19.66 -8.85 -19.93
N GLY A 180 20.84 -8.31 -20.31
CA GLY A 180 20.90 -7.09 -21.11
C GLY A 180 20.33 -5.83 -20.45
N GLY A 181 20.18 -5.80 -19.12
CA GLY A 181 19.63 -4.67 -18.37
C GLY A 181 18.11 -4.56 -18.43
N GLN A 182 17.42 -5.57 -18.95
CA GLN A 182 15.97 -5.62 -18.96
C GLN A 182 15.47 -6.39 -17.73
N SER A 183 14.45 -5.84 -17.06
CA SER A 183 13.77 -6.51 -15.95
C SER A 183 12.25 -6.30 -16.07
N TYR A 184 11.49 -7.24 -15.56
CA TYR A 184 10.04 -7.12 -15.50
C TYR A 184 9.53 -7.40 -14.08
N LEU A 185 8.30 -6.96 -13.80
CA LEU A 185 7.67 -7.17 -12.53
C LEU A 185 7.33 -8.66 -12.35
N GLY A 186 7.97 -9.30 -11.39
CA GLY A 186 7.82 -10.73 -11.15
C GLY A 186 6.59 -11.10 -10.32
N ARG A 187 6.00 -10.12 -9.61
CA ARG A 187 4.84 -10.34 -8.76
C ARG A 187 3.98 -9.07 -8.69
N ALA A 188 2.68 -9.21 -8.94
CA ALA A 188 1.72 -8.12 -8.89
C ALA A 188 0.34 -8.62 -8.48
N MET A 189 -0.45 -7.76 -7.84
CA MET A 189 -1.85 -8.01 -7.55
C MET A 189 -2.67 -8.09 -8.85
N GLY A 190 -3.65 -8.98 -8.88
CA GLY A 190 -4.51 -9.22 -10.03
C GLY A 190 -3.88 -10.02 -11.17
N ALA A 191 -2.56 -10.25 -11.15
CA ALA A 191 -1.85 -10.98 -12.20
C ALA A 191 -2.20 -12.48 -12.20
N ASN A 192 -2.22 -13.09 -11.03
CA ASN A 192 -2.48 -14.53 -10.84
C ASN A 192 -3.51 -14.74 -9.74
N ASP A 193 -4.19 -15.88 -9.76
CA ASP A 193 -5.15 -16.26 -8.72
C ASP A 193 -4.47 -16.41 -7.35
N SER A 194 -3.34 -17.11 -7.29
CA SER A 194 -2.54 -17.21 -6.07
C SER A 194 -1.52 -16.07 -5.98
N LEU A 195 -1.45 -15.45 -4.80
CA LEU A 195 -0.55 -14.35 -4.51
C LEU A 195 0.30 -14.67 -3.28
N ALA A 196 1.62 -14.64 -3.41
CA ALA A 196 2.53 -14.64 -2.28
C ALA A 196 2.77 -13.19 -1.82
N VAL A 197 2.39 -12.89 -0.59
CA VAL A 197 2.59 -11.59 0.06
C VAL A 197 3.84 -11.69 0.93
N ASP A 198 4.82 -10.83 0.72
CA ASP A 198 5.94 -10.73 1.63
C ASP A 198 5.49 -10.01 2.90
N TYR A 199 5.89 -10.58 4.03
CA TYR A 199 5.57 -10.03 5.34
C TYR A 199 6.82 -9.89 6.21
N ALA A 200 6.99 -8.70 6.79
CA ALA A 200 8.05 -8.41 7.74
C ALA A 200 7.53 -7.64 8.95
N GLN A 201 8.30 -7.68 10.03
CA GLN A 201 8.07 -6.88 11.23
C GLN A 201 9.34 -6.12 11.60
N VAL A 202 9.19 -4.86 11.90
CA VAL A 202 10.27 -4.00 12.39
C VAL A 202 9.81 -3.30 13.67
N ARG A 203 10.68 -3.23 14.66
CA ARG A 203 10.40 -2.44 15.86
C ARG A 203 10.42 -0.96 15.48
N ALA A 204 9.36 -0.26 15.84
CA ALA A 204 9.23 1.18 15.68
C ALA A 204 9.48 1.88 17.01
N THR A 205 10.18 2.98 16.95
CA THR A 205 10.47 3.87 18.08
C THR A 205 9.99 5.29 17.78
N PRO A 206 9.65 6.08 18.81
CA PRO A 206 9.30 7.48 18.60
C PRO A 206 10.41 8.23 17.85
N GLY A 207 10.02 8.94 16.78
CA GLY A 207 10.93 9.65 15.90
C GLY A 207 11.47 8.86 14.69
N ASP A 208 11.12 7.59 14.55
CA ASP A 208 11.40 6.84 13.32
C ASP A 208 10.61 7.45 12.14
N VAL A 209 11.27 7.55 10.97
CA VAL A 209 10.70 8.06 9.72
C VAL A 209 10.89 7.03 8.60
#